data_829ebdee0b5c4769f8c458cdbd0319c6
#
_entry.id   829ebdee0b5c4769f8c458cdbd0319c6
#
_cell.length_a   1.000
_cell.length_b   1.000
_cell.length_c   1.000
_cell.angle_alpha   90.00
_cell.angle_beta   90.00
_cell.angle_gamma   90.00
#
_symmetry.space_group_name_H-M   'P 1'
#
loop_
_entity.id
_entity.type
_entity.pdbx_description
1 polymer ?
#
loop_
_entity_poly.entity_id
_entity_poly.type
_entity_poly.pdbx_seq_one_letter_code
_entity_poly.pdbx_strand_id
1 'polypeptide(L)'
;MKFEEFQLERNQSLFENEVDYNLSESGVHPLKISEILSSDEQNQILDKELYYGYTNGTPELRQRVLDIYDQNLSLDNVLITSGSAEANYLSIMTQLDAGDEIIYMVPNYLQIFHLARSLGIIVKTLPLKHELGWQW
;
A
#
# COMPACT_ATOMS: atom_id res chain seq x y z
N MET A 1 -0.47 21.71 -10.58
CA MET A 1 -1.29 20.49 -10.40
C MET A 1 -1.93 20.56 -9.01
N LYS A 2 -3.22 20.23 -8.89
CA LYS A 2 -3.91 20.22 -7.61
C LYS A 2 -4.45 18.77 -7.40
N PHE A 3 -4.02 18.14 -6.31
CA PHE A 3 -4.50 16.81 -5.98
C PHE A 3 -5.96 16.86 -5.51
N GLU A 4 -6.74 15.89 -5.93
CA GLU A 4 -8.10 15.66 -5.45
C GLU A 4 -8.03 15.09 -4.03
N GLU A 5 -8.85 15.63 -3.11
CA GLU A 5 -8.84 15.19 -1.71
C GLU A 5 -9.40 13.76 -1.58
N PHE A 6 -8.66 12.89 -0.90
CA PHE A 6 -9.13 11.58 -0.52
C PHE A 6 -9.86 11.68 0.84
N GLN A 7 -11.17 11.85 0.79
CA GLN A 7 -11.99 12.17 1.95
C GLN A 7 -11.92 11.14 3.08
N LEU A 8 -11.81 9.84 2.79
CA LEU A 8 -11.68 8.80 3.81
C LEU A 8 -10.42 9.00 4.65
N GLU A 9 -9.27 9.13 4.00
CA GLU A 9 -7.99 9.38 4.67
C GLU A 9 -7.99 10.68 5.44
N ARG A 10 -8.62 11.72 4.89
CA ARG A 10 -8.76 13.00 5.57
C ARG A 10 -9.57 12.85 6.84
N ASN A 11 -10.67 12.11 6.78
CA ASN A 11 -11.54 11.85 7.94
C ASN A 11 -10.80 11.00 8.99
N GLN A 12 -10.12 9.94 8.59
CA GLN A 12 -9.31 9.11 9.50
C GLN A 12 -8.25 9.95 10.20
N SER A 13 -7.45 10.72 9.46
CA SER A 13 -6.40 11.59 10.02
C SER A 13 -6.90 12.60 11.06
N LEU A 14 -8.17 13.01 10.96
CA LEU A 14 -8.76 13.96 11.91
C LEU A 14 -9.33 13.29 13.16
N PHE A 15 -9.83 12.07 13.06
CA PHE A 15 -10.69 11.49 14.10
C PHE A 15 -10.22 10.12 14.62
N GLU A 16 -9.33 9.41 13.94
CA GLU A 16 -8.95 8.03 14.30
C GLU A 16 -8.41 7.89 15.73
N ASN A 17 -7.76 8.94 16.26
CA ASN A 17 -7.21 8.96 17.61
C ASN A 17 -8.12 9.68 18.64
N GLU A 18 -9.28 10.18 18.20
CA GLU A 18 -10.21 10.95 19.03
C GLU A 18 -11.48 10.18 19.36
N VAL A 19 -11.72 9.04 18.72
CA VAL A 19 -12.93 8.25 18.90
C VAL A 19 -12.67 7.00 19.72
N ASP A 20 -13.67 6.61 20.54
CA ASP A 20 -13.58 5.37 21.33
C ASP A 20 -13.67 4.11 20.44
N TYR A 21 -14.39 4.21 19.32
CA TYR A 21 -14.59 3.11 18.38
C TYR A 21 -14.39 3.60 16.95
N ASN A 22 -13.28 3.19 16.32
CA ASN A 22 -12.99 3.50 14.92
C ASN A 22 -13.59 2.41 14.02
N LEU A 23 -14.69 2.73 13.33
CA LEU A 23 -15.37 1.83 12.38
C LEU A 23 -14.92 2.03 10.93
N SER A 24 -14.01 2.95 10.68
CA SER A 24 -13.46 3.23 9.34
C SER A 24 -12.12 2.54 9.07
N GLU A 25 -11.52 1.92 10.10
CA GLU A 25 -10.25 1.19 9.98
C GLU A 25 -10.53 -0.28 9.62
N SER A 26 -9.86 -0.76 8.58
CA SER A 26 -9.94 -2.15 8.12
C SER A 26 -8.66 -2.94 8.40
N GLY A 27 -7.65 -2.31 9.00
CA GLY A 27 -6.38 -2.94 9.36
C GLY A 27 -6.50 -3.95 10.50
N VAL A 28 -5.48 -4.78 10.64
CA VAL A 28 -5.33 -5.64 11.80
C VAL A 28 -4.82 -4.83 12.99
N HIS A 29 -5.10 -5.30 14.20
CA HIS A 29 -4.58 -4.66 15.41
C HIS A 29 -3.05 -4.62 15.37
N PRO A 30 -2.43 -3.46 15.73
CA PRO A 30 -0.99 -3.34 15.78
C PRO A 30 -0.40 -4.26 16.84
N LEU A 31 0.65 -4.98 16.46
CA LEU A 31 1.40 -5.85 17.36
C LEU A 31 2.55 -5.07 18.01
N LYS A 32 2.90 -5.43 19.23
CA LYS A 32 4.13 -4.96 19.85
C LYS A 32 5.33 -5.72 19.30
N ILE A 33 6.49 -5.07 19.25
CA ILE A 33 7.74 -5.74 18.86
C ILE A 33 7.99 -6.98 19.71
N SER A 34 7.68 -6.92 21.02
CA SER A 34 7.82 -8.04 21.95
C SER A 34 6.85 -9.21 21.72
N GLU A 35 5.80 -9.03 20.92
CA GLU A 35 4.85 -10.10 20.57
C GLU A 35 5.30 -10.89 19.34
N ILE A 36 6.15 -10.29 18.51
CA ILE A 36 6.62 -10.89 17.24
C ILE A 36 8.08 -11.29 17.26
N LEU A 37 8.90 -10.73 18.16
CA LEU A 37 10.34 -10.99 18.21
C LEU A 37 10.75 -11.56 19.57
N SER A 38 11.64 -12.55 19.55
CA SER A 38 12.36 -13.02 20.72
C SER A 38 13.25 -11.93 21.31
N SER A 39 13.67 -12.08 22.56
CA SER A 39 14.57 -11.12 23.22
C SER A 39 15.89 -10.95 22.48
N ASP A 40 16.43 -12.01 21.89
CA ASP A 40 17.68 -11.95 21.11
C ASP A 40 17.50 -11.14 19.80
N GLU A 41 16.39 -11.33 19.10
CA GLU A 41 16.06 -10.55 17.90
C GLU A 41 15.79 -9.08 18.22
N GLN A 42 15.17 -8.79 19.38
CA GLN A 42 15.00 -7.41 19.85
C GLN A 42 16.36 -6.74 20.10
N ASN A 43 17.31 -7.43 20.75
CA ASN A 43 18.65 -6.92 20.94
C ASN A 43 19.39 -6.68 19.62
N GLN A 44 19.24 -7.57 18.63
CA GLN A 44 19.82 -7.38 17.30
C GLN A 44 19.26 -6.12 16.60
N ILE A 45 17.99 -5.78 16.82
CA ILE A 45 17.42 -4.55 16.27
C ILE A 45 18.01 -3.31 16.98
N LEU A 46 18.17 -3.37 18.31
CA LEU A 46 18.73 -2.26 19.09
C LEU A 46 20.21 -1.98 18.73
N ASP A 47 20.96 -3.01 18.39
CA ASP A 47 22.37 -2.91 18.01
C ASP A 47 22.58 -2.59 16.50
N LYS A 48 21.50 -2.46 15.73
CA LYS A 48 21.61 -2.24 14.29
C LYS A 48 22.03 -0.81 13.97
N GLU A 49 23.07 -0.66 13.18
CA GLU A 49 23.49 0.64 12.65
C GLU A 49 22.43 1.24 11.71
N LEU A 50 22.18 2.53 11.87
CA LEU A 50 21.31 3.30 10.99
C LEU A 50 22.11 3.84 9.81
N TYR A 51 22.14 3.10 8.72
CA TYR A 51 22.85 3.45 7.50
C TYR A 51 21.90 3.44 6.29
N TYR A 52 22.37 4.00 5.18
CA TYR A 52 21.66 3.90 3.90
C TYR A 52 21.68 2.45 3.41
N GLY A 53 20.49 1.85 3.35
CA GLY A 53 20.32 0.50 2.82
C GLY A 53 20.25 0.43 1.31
N TYR A 54 19.70 -0.67 0.82
CA TYR A 54 19.40 -0.86 -0.61
C TYR A 54 18.17 -0.06 -1.00
N THR A 55 18.24 0.69 -2.10
CA THR A 55 17.11 1.50 -2.60
C THR A 55 15.90 0.67 -3.02
N ASN A 56 16.11 -0.58 -3.39
CA ASN A 56 15.07 -1.53 -3.80
C ASN A 56 14.73 -2.58 -2.73
N GLY A 57 15.26 -2.43 -1.52
CA GLY A 57 15.14 -3.39 -0.44
C GLY A 57 16.28 -4.40 -0.39
N THR A 58 16.58 -4.90 0.81
CA THR A 58 17.68 -5.88 0.97
C THR A 58 17.39 -7.15 0.17
N PRO A 59 18.44 -7.81 -0.38
CA PRO A 59 18.27 -9.07 -1.10
C PRO A 59 17.52 -10.12 -0.26
N GLU A 60 17.80 -10.16 1.03
CA GLU A 60 17.14 -11.08 1.97
C GLU A 60 15.62 -10.83 2.08
N LEU A 61 15.20 -9.57 2.26
CA LEU A 61 13.78 -9.24 2.32
C LEU A 61 13.08 -9.49 0.98
N ARG A 62 13.73 -9.14 -0.13
CA ARG A 62 13.21 -9.41 -1.47
C ARG A 62 13.05 -10.90 -1.73
N GLN A 63 13.98 -11.73 -1.24
CA GLN A 63 13.86 -13.19 -1.33
C GLN A 63 12.67 -13.70 -0.51
N ARG A 64 12.47 -13.20 0.72
CA ARG A 64 11.30 -13.56 1.52
C ARG A 64 9.97 -13.21 0.85
N VAL A 65 9.94 -12.10 0.12
CA VAL A 65 8.76 -11.75 -0.69
C VAL A 65 8.57 -12.74 -1.84
N LEU A 66 9.63 -13.10 -2.56
CA LEU A 66 9.56 -14.09 -3.63
C LEU A 66 9.08 -15.47 -3.14
N ASP A 67 9.47 -15.88 -1.94
CA ASP A 67 9.08 -17.16 -1.35
C ASP A 67 7.55 -17.29 -1.15
N ILE A 68 6.80 -16.17 -1.24
CA ILE A 68 5.33 -16.16 -1.16
C ILE A 68 4.69 -16.47 -2.53
N TYR A 69 5.42 -16.34 -3.62
CA TYR A 69 4.89 -16.47 -4.97
C TYR A 69 5.32 -17.80 -5.61
N ASP A 70 4.36 -18.55 -6.13
CA ASP A 70 4.54 -19.82 -6.86
C ASP A 70 4.90 -19.57 -8.34
N GLN A 71 5.84 -18.65 -8.61
CA GLN A 71 6.21 -18.24 -9.97
C GLN A 71 7.72 -18.21 -10.15
N ASN A 72 8.17 -18.40 -11.37
CA ASN A 72 9.59 -18.27 -11.71
C ASN A 72 10.01 -16.79 -11.81
N LEU A 73 10.10 -16.14 -10.65
CA LEU A 73 10.50 -14.75 -10.49
C LEU A 73 11.93 -14.66 -9.95
N SER A 74 12.59 -13.55 -10.20
CA SER A 74 13.92 -13.23 -9.67
C SER A 74 13.85 -12.05 -8.69
N LEU A 75 14.94 -11.77 -8.00
CA LEU A 75 15.04 -10.60 -7.13
C LEU A 75 14.74 -9.28 -7.88
N ASP A 76 15.04 -9.20 -9.17
CA ASP A 76 14.80 -8.00 -9.97
C ASP A 76 13.30 -7.72 -10.24
N ASN A 77 12.45 -8.68 -9.94
CA ASN A 77 10.99 -8.50 -10.01
C ASN A 77 10.39 -7.96 -8.70
N VAL A 78 11.22 -7.70 -7.67
CA VAL A 78 10.74 -7.25 -6.36
C VAL A 78 11.34 -5.90 -6.01
N LEU A 79 10.49 -4.93 -5.75
CA LEU A 79 10.82 -3.63 -5.18
C LEU A 79 10.13 -3.49 -3.83
N ILE A 80 10.89 -3.21 -2.79
CA ILE A 80 10.36 -2.92 -1.45
C ILE A 80 10.12 -1.43 -1.31
N THR A 81 8.95 -1.06 -0.82
CA THR A 81 8.52 0.32 -0.63
C THR A 81 8.11 0.56 0.83
N SER A 82 7.98 1.83 1.22
CA SER A 82 7.44 2.23 2.53
C SER A 82 5.91 2.09 2.53
N GLY A 83 5.44 0.85 2.55
CA GLY A 83 4.03 0.51 2.51
C GLY A 83 3.43 0.50 1.10
N SER A 84 2.18 0.04 1.02
CA SER A 84 1.43 -0.06 -0.24
C SER A 84 1.10 1.30 -0.85
N ALA A 85 1.03 2.36 -0.05
CA ALA A 85 0.77 3.70 -0.55
C ALA A 85 1.88 4.21 -1.48
N GLU A 86 3.14 3.97 -1.14
CA GLU A 86 4.27 4.29 -2.03
C GLU A 86 4.29 3.38 -3.26
N ALA A 87 4.01 2.08 -3.09
CA ALA A 87 3.91 1.15 -4.21
C ALA A 87 2.84 1.60 -5.23
N ASN A 88 1.66 2.00 -4.75
CA ASN A 88 0.59 2.52 -5.59
C ASN A 88 1.02 3.80 -6.33
N TYR A 89 1.66 4.73 -5.61
CA TYR A 89 2.16 5.97 -6.20
C TYR A 89 3.17 5.69 -7.31
N LEU A 90 4.18 4.87 -7.03
CA LEU A 90 5.22 4.52 -8.01
C LEU A 90 4.62 3.79 -9.22
N SER A 91 3.68 2.87 -9.01
CA SER A 91 3.01 2.14 -10.10
C SER A 91 2.29 3.08 -11.07
N ILE A 92 1.57 4.08 -10.56
CA ILE A 92 0.89 5.06 -11.39
C ILE A 92 1.90 5.97 -12.11
N MET A 93 2.86 6.50 -11.35
CA MET A 93 3.82 7.49 -11.89
C MET A 93 4.77 6.93 -12.94
N THR A 94 5.03 5.62 -12.92
CA THR A 94 5.98 4.98 -13.84
C THR A 94 5.33 4.31 -15.04
N GLN A 95 4.02 4.05 -14.99
CA GLN A 95 3.33 3.28 -16.02
C GLN A 95 2.37 4.12 -16.87
N LEU A 96 1.97 5.30 -16.40
CA LEU A 96 0.86 6.05 -16.99
C LEU A 96 1.21 7.52 -17.21
N ASP A 97 0.74 8.05 -18.32
CA ASP A 97 0.79 9.46 -18.69
C ASP A 97 -0.62 10.08 -18.69
N ALA A 98 -0.67 11.42 -18.68
CA ALA A 98 -1.95 12.15 -18.81
C ALA A 98 -2.65 11.80 -20.12
N GLY A 99 -3.92 11.41 -20.03
CA GLY A 99 -4.73 10.96 -21.17
C GLY A 99 -4.83 9.44 -21.28
N ASP A 100 -3.99 8.68 -20.59
CA ASP A 100 -4.13 7.23 -20.51
C ASP A 100 -5.42 6.82 -19.79
N GLU A 101 -5.84 5.59 -19.99
CA GLU A 101 -7.06 5.04 -19.40
C GLU A 101 -6.74 3.87 -18.48
N ILE A 102 -7.37 3.86 -17.29
CA ILE A 102 -7.36 2.71 -16.37
C ILE A 102 -8.77 2.24 -16.06
N ILE A 103 -8.91 0.94 -15.80
CA ILE A 103 -10.11 0.36 -15.19
C ILE A 103 -9.88 0.22 -13.71
N TYR A 104 -10.79 0.78 -12.90
CA TYR A 104 -10.69 0.77 -11.45
C TYR A 104 -11.93 0.15 -10.81
N MET A 105 -11.74 -0.95 -10.09
CA MET A 105 -12.82 -1.67 -9.42
C MET A 105 -13.30 -0.88 -8.18
N VAL A 106 -14.62 -0.74 -8.02
CA VAL A 106 -15.24 -0.04 -6.89
C VAL A 106 -16.37 -0.88 -6.28
N PRO A 107 -16.59 -0.85 -4.94
CA PRO A 107 -15.86 -0.07 -3.93
C PRO A 107 -14.45 -0.58 -3.69
N ASN A 108 -13.51 0.31 -3.40
CA ASN A 108 -12.10 0.00 -3.13
C ASN A 108 -11.43 1.16 -2.37
N TYR A 109 -10.18 0.98 -1.94
CA TYR A 109 -9.34 2.02 -1.38
C TYR A 109 -8.96 3.04 -2.44
N LEU A 110 -9.43 4.28 -2.34
CA LEU A 110 -9.47 5.22 -3.46
C LEU A 110 -8.18 6.02 -3.71
N GLN A 111 -7.06 5.66 -3.14
CA GLN A 111 -5.78 6.37 -3.39
C GLN A 111 -5.43 6.41 -4.88
N ILE A 112 -5.42 5.25 -5.54
CA ILE A 112 -5.10 5.16 -6.99
C ILE A 112 -6.12 5.95 -7.80
N PHE A 113 -7.41 5.88 -7.47
CA PHE A 113 -8.48 6.58 -8.16
C PHE A 113 -8.25 8.11 -8.15
N HIS A 114 -8.03 8.69 -6.98
CA HIS A 114 -7.83 10.13 -6.86
C HIS A 114 -6.49 10.58 -7.43
N LEU A 115 -5.42 9.79 -7.23
CA LEU A 115 -4.11 10.08 -7.81
C LEU A 115 -4.17 10.11 -9.34
N ALA A 116 -4.72 9.08 -9.97
CA ALA A 116 -4.84 8.98 -11.42
C ALA A 116 -5.61 10.17 -12.00
N ARG A 117 -6.78 10.50 -11.43
CA ARG A 117 -7.57 11.66 -11.87
C ARG A 117 -6.81 12.98 -11.72
N SER A 118 -6.07 13.14 -10.62
CA SER A 118 -5.25 14.35 -10.38
C SER A 118 -4.12 14.52 -11.39
N LEU A 119 -3.65 13.41 -11.98
CA LEU A 119 -2.63 13.39 -13.03
C LEU A 119 -3.20 13.52 -14.46
N GLY A 120 -4.54 13.60 -14.60
CA GLY A 120 -5.20 13.68 -15.90
C GLY A 120 -5.38 12.33 -16.58
N ILE A 121 -5.27 11.24 -15.84
CA ILE A 121 -5.55 9.88 -16.31
C ILE A 121 -7.07 9.64 -16.25
N ILE A 122 -7.61 8.99 -17.26
CA ILE A 122 -9.05 8.68 -17.38
C ILE A 122 -9.35 7.40 -16.59
N VAL A 123 -10.13 7.53 -15.52
CA VAL A 123 -10.51 6.38 -14.69
C VAL A 123 -11.91 5.90 -15.05
N LYS A 124 -11.99 4.69 -15.60
CA LYS A 124 -13.25 3.95 -15.87
C LYS A 124 -13.53 3.02 -14.69
N THR A 125 -14.64 3.23 -14.01
CA THR A 125 -15.00 2.39 -12.85
C THR A 125 -15.66 1.09 -13.28
N LEU A 126 -15.26 0.00 -12.62
CA LEU A 126 -15.92 -1.31 -12.68
C LEU A 126 -16.64 -1.55 -11.35
N PRO A 127 -17.97 -1.33 -11.27
CA PRO A 127 -18.69 -1.47 -10.01
C PRO A 127 -18.92 -2.95 -9.66
N LEU A 128 -18.51 -3.35 -8.47
CA LEU A 128 -18.94 -4.60 -7.85
C LEU A 128 -20.34 -4.40 -7.27
N LYS A 129 -21.23 -5.36 -7.48
CA LYS A 129 -22.63 -5.26 -7.06
C LYS A 129 -22.92 -6.25 -5.92
N HIS A 130 -23.54 -5.75 -4.87
CA HIS A 130 -23.98 -6.56 -3.74
C HIS A 130 -24.90 -7.72 -4.20
N GLU A 131 -25.83 -7.44 -5.10
CA GLU A 131 -26.80 -8.41 -5.66
C GLU A 131 -26.13 -9.55 -6.42
N LEU A 132 -24.89 -9.33 -6.89
CA LEU A 132 -24.06 -10.32 -7.59
C LEU A 132 -22.99 -10.94 -6.68
N GLY A 133 -23.14 -10.81 -5.35
CA GLY A 133 -22.14 -11.29 -4.41
C GLY A 133 -20.79 -10.57 -4.51
N TRP A 134 -20.82 -9.27 -4.81
CA TRP A 134 -19.64 -8.42 -5.02
C TRP A 134 -18.77 -8.86 -6.21
N GLN A 135 -19.41 -9.39 -7.26
CA GLN A 135 -18.78 -9.73 -8.54
C GLN A 135 -19.17 -8.71 -9.62
N TRP A 136 -18.39 -8.68 -10.74
CA TRP A 136 -18.67 -7.91 -11.93
C TRP A 136 -19.57 -8.66 -12.90
#